data_6fb0272a73372b6d7d32fa2ce9cde4c8
#
_entry.id   6fb0272a73372b6d7d32fa2ce9cde4c8
#
_cell.length_a   1.000
_cell.length_b   1.000
_cell.length_c   1.000
_cell.angle_alpha   90.00
_cell.angle_beta   90.00
_cell.angle_gamma   90.00
#
_symmetry.space_group_name_H-M   'P 1'
#
loop_
_entity.id
_entity.type
_entity.pdbx_description
1 polymer ?
#
loop_
_entity_poly.entity_id
_entity_poly.type
_entity_poly.pdbx_seq_one_letter_code
_entity_poly.pdbx_strand_id
1 'polypeptide(L)'
;MYDVLIIGCGITGAAAAFMLSKYRLKVGILERENDVAQGATKANSAILHAGYDPEPGTLMAKLNVRGTALARELCEKLDVPCRRCGSMVLAFSRQEEKNLGELMRRGEYNGVPQLRIISGDEARVLEPALSPEVTAALLAPTAAICSPWELCLALAETAVKNGAELFLETEVTGIQREAEGWSLTTNRGVYRSRFVVNAAGVNAGDIHDMAAFHSFTMAPSRGEYFLLDKCEGSRVSHVLFQCPNENGKGVLVAPTVHGNMIVGPSADPVTGNNTADTAAGMAFVRETALRSVPSIDFRQSIRNFAGVRARTDRQDFVIGFPPDAPGFLDLAGICSPGLSASVAIGEYAVELLGGAGLSLAEKADFVCERHRIRFKELSAAQKAALIEKDPAYGRVVCRCETVTEGEILACFRTPIPPRSVDGVKRRVNTGMGRCQGGFCGPRVVELLSRELGISPGEILQDRDGTRLLMCRTKGAVEDV
;
A
#
# COMPACT_ATOMS: atom_id res chain seq x y z
N MET A 1 30.24 5.13 -0.77
CA MET A 1 29.68 3.99 -1.48
C MET A 1 28.71 3.25 -0.53
N TYR A 2 27.53 2.85 -0.99
CA TYR A 2 26.54 2.07 -0.24
C TYR A 2 26.81 0.58 -0.40
N ASP A 3 26.37 -0.23 0.55
CA ASP A 3 26.29 -1.68 0.36
C ASP A 3 25.13 -2.02 -0.56
N VAL A 4 23.95 -1.40 -0.32
CA VAL A 4 22.75 -1.59 -1.12
C VAL A 4 22.06 -0.24 -1.37
N LEU A 5 21.70 0.03 -2.64
CA LEU A 5 20.76 1.09 -3.01
C LEU A 5 19.44 0.49 -3.48
N ILE A 6 18.33 0.99 -2.95
CA ILE A 6 16.97 0.58 -3.29
C ILE A 6 16.33 1.69 -4.12
N ILE A 7 15.78 1.36 -5.28
CA ILE A 7 15.08 2.30 -6.16
C ILE A 7 13.58 2.15 -5.93
N GLY A 8 12.97 3.20 -5.36
CA GLY A 8 11.55 3.26 -5.01
C GLY A 8 11.27 2.89 -3.55
N CYS A 9 10.38 3.68 -2.90
CA CYS A 9 9.91 3.48 -1.53
C CYS A 9 8.39 3.23 -1.47
N GLY A 10 7.87 2.42 -2.41
CA GLY A 10 6.60 1.72 -2.26
C GLY A 10 6.73 0.60 -1.23
N ILE A 11 5.64 -0.14 -0.98
CA ILE A 11 5.61 -1.20 0.05
C ILE A 11 6.72 -2.24 -0.13
N THR A 12 7.10 -2.58 -1.38
CA THR A 12 8.14 -3.56 -1.68
C THR A 12 9.53 -3.03 -1.30
N GLY A 13 9.87 -1.80 -1.73
CA GLY A 13 11.14 -1.17 -1.38
C GLY A 13 11.27 -0.87 0.11
N ALA A 14 10.19 -0.41 0.75
CA ALA A 14 10.15 -0.20 2.20
C ALA A 14 10.35 -1.50 2.98
N ALA A 15 9.77 -2.62 2.52
CA ALA A 15 9.96 -3.94 3.13
C ALA A 15 11.41 -4.44 2.96
N ALA A 16 11.99 -4.28 1.77
CA ALA A 16 13.39 -4.61 1.53
C ALA A 16 14.34 -3.77 2.42
N ALA A 17 14.09 -2.46 2.51
CA ALA A 17 14.85 -1.56 3.37
C ALA A 17 14.75 -1.94 4.86
N PHE A 18 13.52 -2.25 5.34
CA PHE A 18 13.28 -2.72 6.70
C PHE A 18 14.08 -4.01 6.99
N MET A 19 14.02 -5.00 6.10
CA MET A 19 14.71 -6.26 6.30
C MET A 19 16.25 -6.09 6.27
N LEU A 20 16.78 -5.29 5.34
CA LEU A 20 18.21 -4.98 5.25
C LEU A 20 18.70 -4.16 6.46
N SER A 21 17.85 -3.30 7.03
CA SER A 21 18.22 -2.47 8.18
C SER A 21 18.48 -3.25 9.48
N LYS A 22 18.14 -4.55 9.52
CA LYS A 22 18.51 -5.46 10.61
C LYS A 22 20.01 -5.76 10.65
N TYR A 23 20.72 -5.52 9.56
CA TYR A 23 22.12 -5.86 9.40
C TYR A 23 23.01 -4.60 9.41
N ARG A 24 24.30 -4.78 9.72
CA ARG A 24 25.31 -3.71 9.70
C ARG A 24 25.69 -3.35 8.26
N LEU A 25 24.76 -2.73 7.56
CA LEU A 25 24.88 -2.32 6.17
C LEU A 25 24.64 -0.83 6.03
N LYS A 26 25.30 -0.21 5.07
CA LYS A 26 24.95 1.12 4.59
C LYS A 26 23.90 0.99 3.49
N VAL A 27 22.63 1.22 3.82
CA VAL A 27 21.49 1.12 2.91
C VAL A 27 21.00 2.52 2.54
N GLY A 28 20.85 2.79 1.23
CA GLY A 28 20.20 4.01 0.73
C GLY A 28 18.93 3.67 -0.03
N ILE A 29 17.93 4.55 0.06
CA ILE A 29 16.63 4.43 -0.62
C ILE A 29 16.44 5.69 -1.47
N LEU A 30 16.28 5.53 -2.79
CA LEU A 30 16.05 6.61 -3.73
C LEU A 30 14.57 6.61 -4.13
N GLU A 31 13.82 7.62 -3.70
CA GLU A 31 12.40 7.79 -4.03
C GLU A 31 12.21 9.08 -4.83
N ARG A 32 11.61 8.98 -6.00
CA ARG A 32 11.41 10.14 -6.87
C ARG A 32 10.36 11.14 -6.38
N GLU A 33 9.39 10.66 -5.59
CA GLU A 33 8.32 11.49 -5.07
C GLU A 33 8.73 12.19 -3.75
N ASN A 34 7.92 13.14 -3.31
CA ASN A 34 8.15 13.91 -2.08
C ASN A 34 7.77 13.15 -0.79
N ASP A 35 7.28 11.92 -0.91
CA ASP A 35 6.90 11.06 0.22
C ASP A 35 6.94 9.59 -0.21
N VAL A 36 6.93 8.68 0.75
CA VAL A 36 6.84 7.23 0.52
C VAL A 36 5.41 6.80 0.18
N ALA A 37 5.23 5.56 -0.29
CA ALA A 37 3.92 4.97 -0.61
C ALA A 37 3.13 5.66 -1.73
N GLN A 38 3.76 6.38 -2.63
CA GLN A 38 3.08 7.23 -3.63
C GLN A 38 2.49 6.48 -4.85
N GLY A 39 2.93 5.26 -5.12
CA GLY A 39 2.43 4.45 -6.24
C GLY A 39 1.20 3.60 -5.88
N ALA A 40 1.18 2.35 -6.35
CA ALA A 40 0.12 1.37 -6.06
C ALA A 40 -0.12 1.15 -4.56
N THR A 41 0.86 1.45 -3.71
CA THR A 41 0.76 1.29 -2.25
C THR A 41 -0.33 2.14 -1.62
N LYS A 42 -0.58 3.36 -2.08
CA LYS A 42 -1.66 4.22 -1.57
C LYS A 42 -3.03 3.95 -2.20
N ALA A 43 -3.08 3.16 -3.28
CA ALA A 43 -4.28 2.97 -4.10
C ALA A 43 -4.47 1.48 -4.47
N ASN A 44 -4.90 0.69 -3.50
CA ASN A 44 -5.19 -0.74 -3.62
C ASN A 44 -6.34 -1.13 -2.69
N SER A 45 -6.68 -2.42 -2.66
CA SER A 45 -7.81 -2.95 -1.88
C SER A 45 -7.53 -3.12 -0.38
N ALA A 46 -6.33 -2.84 0.09
CA ALA A 46 -5.92 -2.93 1.50
C ALA A 46 -6.02 -4.34 2.13
N ILE A 47 -5.92 -5.40 1.32
CA ILE A 47 -6.15 -6.79 1.72
C ILE A 47 -4.83 -7.53 1.90
N LEU A 48 -4.72 -8.24 3.02
CA LEU A 48 -3.75 -9.30 3.24
C LEU A 48 -4.43 -10.63 2.89
N HIS A 49 -4.20 -11.09 1.66
CA HIS A 49 -4.85 -12.29 1.09
C HIS A 49 -4.39 -13.57 1.80
N ALA A 50 -5.31 -14.54 1.96
CA ALA A 50 -4.99 -15.82 2.59
C ALA A 50 -3.97 -16.65 1.80
N GLY A 51 -4.01 -16.63 0.44
CA GLY A 51 -3.03 -17.32 -0.40
C GLY A 51 -3.59 -18.44 -1.28
N TYR A 52 -4.91 -18.59 -1.39
CA TYR A 52 -5.56 -19.65 -2.19
C TYR A 52 -5.55 -19.38 -3.70
N ASP A 53 -5.35 -18.14 -4.13
CA ASP A 53 -5.50 -17.73 -5.53
C ASP A 53 -4.25 -17.97 -6.41
N PRO A 54 -3.00 -17.71 -5.97
CA PRO A 54 -1.83 -17.94 -6.80
C PRO A 54 -1.63 -19.42 -7.16
N GLU A 55 -1.10 -19.66 -8.38
CA GLU A 55 -0.77 -21.02 -8.84
C GLU A 55 0.29 -21.66 -7.94
N PRO A 56 0.11 -22.94 -7.55
CA PRO A 56 1.08 -23.67 -6.78
C PRO A 56 2.48 -23.69 -7.41
N GLY A 57 3.51 -23.56 -6.59
CA GLY A 57 4.91 -23.57 -7.06
C GLY A 57 5.43 -22.20 -7.54
N THR A 58 4.58 -21.18 -7.66
CA THR A 58 5.00 -19.81 -8.00
C THR A 58 5.57 -19.05 -6.82
N LEU A 59 6.36 -18.01 -7.08
CA LEU A 59 6.81 -17.07 -6.04
C LEU A 59 5.62 -16.35 -5.40
N MET A 60 4.59 -16.03 -6.19
CA MET A 60 3.34 -15.45 -5.67
C MET A 60 2.74 -16.34 -4.57
N ALA A 61 2.64 -17.65 -4.78
CA ALA A 61 2.09 -18.59 -3.80
C ALA A 61 2.95 -18.66 -2.54
N LYS A 62 4.27 -18.91 -2.71
CA LYS A 62 5.24 -19.03 -1.62
C LYS A 62 5.25 -17.77 -0.75
N LEU A 63 5.38 -16.60 -1.38
CA LEU A 63 5.58 -15.34 -0.68
C LEU A 63 4.28 -14.74 -0.12
N ASN A 64 3.10 -15.06 -0.69
CA ASN A 64 1.84 -14.56 -0.17
C ASN A 64 1.50 -15.16 1.20
N VAL A 65 1.51 -16.47 1.36
CA VAL A 65 1.15 -17.13 2.63
C VAL A 65 2.11 -16.70 3.74
N ARG A 66 3.43 -16.75 3.47
CA ARG A 66 4.47 -16.29 4.40
C ARG A 66 4.32 -14.81 4.72
N GLY A 67 4.12 -13.97 3.69
CA GLY A 67 4.04 -12.51 3.82
C GLY A 67 2.82 -12.05 4.61
N THR A 68 1.66 -12.70 4.45
CA THR A 68 0.46 -12.39 5.23
C THR A 68 0.68 -12.61 6.73
N ALA A 69 1.36 -13.69 7.12
CA ALA A 69 1.69 -13.95 8.51
C ALA A 69 2.63 -12.88 9.07
N LEU A 70 3.72 -12.57 8.35
CA LEU A 70 4.70 -11.56 8.73
C LEU A 70 4.11 -10.15 8.78
N ALA A 71 3.29 -9.78 7.78
CA ALA A 71 2.67 -8.45 7.73
C ALA A 71 1.75 -8.21 8.94
N ARG A 72 1.00 -9.24 9.38
CA ARG A 72 0.16 -9.14 10.57
C ARG A 72 0.99 -8.96 11.84
N GLU A 73 2.06 -9.73 12.02
CA GLU A 73 2.98 -9.59 13.14
C GLU A 73 3.61 -8.20 13.18
N LEU A 74 4.06 -7.70 12.03
CA LEU A 74 4.66 -6.36 11.95
C LEU A 74 3.63 -5.23 12.13
N CYS A 75 2.40 -5.41 11.68
CA CYS A 75 1.33 -4.45 11.98
C CYS A 75 1.13 -4.29 13.48
N GLU A 76 1.16 -5.37 14.26
CA GLU A 76 1.06 -5.33 15.72
C GLU A 76 2.27 -4.63 16.35
N LYS A 77 3.50 -5.03 15.99
CA LYS A 77 4.75 -4.45 16.54
C LYS A 77 4.95 -2.99 16.19
N LEU A 78 4.52 -2.59 14.99
CA LEU A 78 4.73 -1.24 14.44
C LEU A 78 3.49 -0.34 14.58
N ASP A 79 2.49 -0.77 15.36
CA ASP A 79 1.27 -0.01 15.62
C ASP A 79 0.58 0.45 14.32
N VAL A 80 0.37 -0.49 13.40
CA VAL A 80 -0.34 -0.28 12.13
C VAL A 80 -1.74 -0.89 12.22
N PRO A 81 -2.82 -0.16 11.87
CA PRO A 81 -4.16 -0.73 11.87
C PRO A 81 -4.24 -1.96 10.97
N CYS A 82 -4.60 -3.10 11.57
CA CYS A 82 -4.78 -4.38 10.90
C CYS A 82 -5.89 -5.17 11.61
N ARG A 83 -6.76 -5.82 10.82
CA ARG A 83 -7.85 -6.63 11.35
C ARG A 83 -8.00 -7.93 10.58
N ARG A 84 -7.89 -9.06 11.25
CA ARG A 84 -8.26 -10.37 10.72
C ARG A 84 -9.78 -10.43 10.61
N CYS A 85 -10.30 -10.37 9.39
CA CYS A 85 -11.73 -10.39 9.11
C CYS A 85 -12.16 -11.59 8.27
N GLY A 86 -11.22 -12.35 7.72
CA GLY A 86 -11.50 -13.40 6.76
C GLY A 86 -11.92 -12.88 5.39
N SER A 87 -12.02 -13.80 4.43
CA SER A 87 -12.57 -13.51 3.10
C SER A 87 -13.46 -14.65 2.61
N MET A 88 -14.38 -14.32 1.71
CA MET A 88 -15.22 -15.29 1.01
C MET A 88 -15.08 -15.08 -0.50
N VAL A 89 -14.93 -16.16 -1.27
CA VAL A 89 -15.12 -16.15 -2.73
C VAL A 89 -16.49 -16.70 -3.02
N LEU A 90 -17.38 -15.89 -3.57
CA LEU A 90 -18.80 -16.19 -3.77
C LEU A 90 -19.04 -16.88 -5.11
N ALA A 91 -19.82 -17.95 -5.11
CA ALA A 91 -20.35 -18.63 -6.29
C ALA A 91 -21.84 -18.34 -6.47
N PHE A 92 -22.29 -18.17 -7.73
CA PHE A 92 -23.65 -17.88 -8.12
C PHE A 92 -24.18 -18.93 -9.12
N SER A 93 -23.40 -19.98 -9.39
CA SER A 93 -23.77 -21.05 -10.30
C SER A 93 -23.01 -22.34 -9.97
N ARG A 94 -23.53 -23.47 -10.44
CA ARG A 94 -22.83 -24.76 -10.29
C ARG A 94 -21.44 -24.80 -10.95
N GLN A 95 -21.21 -24.01 -12.00
CA GLN A 95 -19.90 -23.91 -12.61
C GLN A 95 -18.92 -23.15 -11.69
N GLU A 96 -19.38 -22.06 -11.10
CA GLU A 96 -18.59 -21.29 -10.13
C GLU A 96 -18.30 -22.10 -8.86
N GLU A 97 -19.24 -22.98 -8.41
CA GLU A 97 -18.99 -23.92 -7.30
C GLU A 97 -17.82 -24.89 -7.59
N LYS A 98 -17.71 -25.38 -8.83
CA LYS A 98 -16.56 -26.20 -9.24
C LYS A 98 -15.25 -25.41 -9.18
N ASN A 99 -15.28 -24.14 -9.60
CA ASN A 99 -14.11 -23.26 -9.52
C ASN A 99 -13.69 -23.02 -8.05
N LEU A 100 -14.65 -22.93 -7.09
CA LEU A 100 -14.33 -22.89 -5.66
C LEU A 100 -13.56 -24.14 -5.21
N GLY A 101 -13.94 -25.32 -5.71
CA GLY A 101 -13.22 -26.58 -5.43
C GLY A 101 -11.78 -26.57 -5.93
N GLU A 102 -11.52 -25.92 -7.05
CA GLU A 102 -10.16 -25.75 -7.58
C GLU A 102 -9.35 -24.75 -6.73
N LEU A 103 -9.95 -23.62 -6.37
CA LEU A 103 -9.31 -22.64 -5.48
C LEU A 103 -9.00 -23.24 -4.10
N MET A 104 -9.90 -24.08 -3.57
CA MET A 104 -9.66 -24.79 -2.30
C MET A 104 -8.45 -25.71 -2.38
N ARG A 105 -8.39 -26.60 -3.40
CA ARG A 105 -7.25 -27.50 -3.61
C ARG A 105 -5.93 -26.74 -3.79
N ARG A 106 -5.96 -25.63 -4.56
CA ARG A 106 -4.82 -24.74 -4.76
C ARG A 106 -4.37 -24.12 -3.43
N GLY A 107 -5.32 -23.61 -2.64
CA GLY A 107 -5.04 -23.03 -1.33
C GLY A 107 -4.48 -24.04 -0.33
N GLU A 108 -4.99 -25.28 -0.31
CA GLU A 108 -4.45 -26.37 0.52
C GLU A 108 -3.00 -26.68 0.13
N TYR A 109 -2.69 -26.79 -1.17
CA TYR A 109 -1.33 -26.99 -1.67
C TYR A 109 -0.40 -25.85 -1.27
N ASN A 110 -0.87 -24.61 -1.33
CA ASN A 110 -0.12 -23.42 -0.93
C ASN A 110 0.05 -23.30 0.60
N GLY A 111 -0.58 -24.18 1.39
CA GLY A 111 -0.48 -24.18 2.84
C GLY A 111 -1.40 -23.19 3.54
N VAL A 112 -2.49 -22.76 2.89
CA VAL A 112 -3.48 -21.85 3.51
C VAL A 112 -4.32 -22.62 4.55
N PRO A 113 -4.27 -22.24 5.84
CA PRO A 113 -4.98 -22.99 6.86
C PRO A 113 -6.49 -22.65 6.90
N GLN A 114 -7.28 -23.62 7.37
CA GLN A 114 -8.68 -23.46 7.72
C GLN A 114 -9.61 -23.09 6.53
N LEU A 115 -9.19 -23.35 5.29
CA LEU A 115 -10.07 -23.19 4.14
C LEU A 115 -11.26 -24.15 4.21
N ARG A 116 -12.44 -23.67 3.83
CA ARG A 116 -13.62 -24.53 3.69
C ARG A 116 -14.64 -23.94 2.71
N ILE A 117 -15.28 -24.80 1.96
CA ILE A 117 -16.45 -24.42 1.17
C ILE A 117 -17.68 -24.53 2.07
N ILE A 118 -18.48 -23.48 2.08
CA ILE A 118 -19.73 -23.36 2.83
C ILE A 118 -20.90 -23.14 1.87
N SER A 119 -22.10 -23.54 2.29
CA SER A 119 -23.31 -23.29 1.51
C SER A 119 -23.67 -21.80 1.45
N GLY A 120 -24.51 -21.41 0.50
CA GLY A 120 -25.04 -20.03 0.42
C GLY A 120 -25.80 -19.62 1.67
N ASP A 121 -26.51 -20.57 2.31
CA ASP A 121 -27.22 -20.30 3.57
C ASP A 121 -26.25 -20.02 4.71
N GLU A 122 -25.20 -20.83 4.88
CA GLU A 122 -24.14 -20.59 5.86
C GLU A 122 -23.43 -19.26 5.61
N ALA A 123 -23.16 -18.93 4.34
CA ALA A 123 -22.56 -17.65 3.96
C ALA A 123 -23.45 -16.46 4.35
N ARG A 124 -24.78 -16.55 4.14
CA ARG A 124 -25.74 -15.51 4.56
C ARG A 124 -25.91 -15.39 6.07
N VAL A 125 -25.72 -16.47 6.82
CA VAL A 125 -25.66 -16.38 8.31
C VAL A 125 -24.47 -15.54 8.75
N LEU A 126 -23.31 -15.69 8.10
CA LEU A 126 -22.10 -14.92 8.41
C LEU A 126 -22.15 -13.48 7.85
N GLU A 127 -22.80 -13.30 6.71
CA GLU A 127 -22.93 -12.02 5.97
C GLU A 127 -24.39 -11.82 5.54
N PRO A 128 -25.25 -11.26 6.42
CA PRO A 128 -26.69 -11.11 6.13
C PRO A 128 -27.01 -10.19 4.93
N ALA A 129 -26.06 -9.36 4.50
CA ALA A 129 -26.23 -8.47 3.35
C ALA A 129 -25.97 -9.15 1.99
N LEU A 130 -25.55 -10.43 1.97
CA LEU A 130 -25.30 -11.17 0.72
C LEU A 130 -26.59 -11.35 -0.07
N SER A 131 -26.42 -11.33 -1.39
CA SER A 131 -27.45 -11.68 -2.36
C SER A 131 -28.04 -13.09 -2.09
N PRO A 132 -29.37 -13.28 -2.21
CA PRO A 132 -29.97 -14.60 -2.17
C PRO A 132 -29.50 -15.53 -3.29
N GLU A 133 -28.92 -14.98 -4.38
CA GLU A 133 -28.39 -15.74 -5.51
C GLU A 133 -27.05 -16.45 -5.20
N VAL A 134 -26.39 -16.16 -4.09
CA VAL A 134 -25.17 -16.85 -3.67
C VAL A 134 -25.50 -18.29 -3.30
N THR A 135 -24.92 -19.25 -4.04
CA THR A 135 -25.17 -20.69 -3.87
C THR A 135 -24.15 -21.36 -2.95
N ALA A 136 -22.89 -20.89 -2.98
CA ALA A 136 -21.80 -21.35 -2.11
C ALA A 136 -20.73 -20.29 -1.94
N ALA A 137 -19.81 -20.49 -1.00
CA ALA A 137 -18.63 -19.64 -0.84
C ALA A 137 -17.40 -20.43 -0.35
N LEU A 138 -16.22 -20.05 -0.82
CA LEU A 138 -14.94 -20.47 -0.24
C LEU A 138 -14.58 -19.49 0.88
N LEU A 139 -14.65 -19.95 2.12
CA LEU A 139 -14.27 -19.17 3.31
C LEU A 139 -12.80 -19.36 3.64
N ALA A 140 -12.06 -18.26 3.74
CA ALA A 140 -10.65 -18.21 4.13
C ALA A 140 -10.48 -17.33 5.39
N PRO A 141 -10.52 -17.90 6.61
CA PRO A 141 -10.54 -17.14 7.86
C PRO A 141 -9.24 -16.40 8.18
N THR A 142 -8.16 -16.70 7.48
CA THR A 142 -6.83 -16.09 7.73
C THR A 142 -6.60 -14.78 6.98
N ALA A 143 -7.46 -14.44 6.01
CA ALA A 143 -7.41 -13.16 5.35
C ALA A 143 -7.62 -11.99 6.33
N ALA A 144 -6.98 -10.87 6.05
CA ALA A 144 -7.06 -9.67 6.87
C ALA A 144 -7.13 -8.41 5.99
N ILE A 145 -7.42 -7.29 6.60
CA ILE A 145 -7.31 -5.95 6.03
C ILE A 145 -6.32 -5.12 6.85
N CYS A 146 -5.58 -4.21 6.22
CA CYS A 146 -4.66 -3.31 6.92
C CYS A 146 -4.66 -1.92 6.28
N SER A 147 -3.98 -0.96 6.90
CA SER A 147 -3.68 0.32 6.26
C SER A 147 -2.39 0.18 5.42
N PRO A 148 -2.47 0.13 4.07
CA PRO A 148 -1.30 -0.19 3.25
C PRO A 148 -0.24 0.91 3.26
N TRP A 149 -0.67 2.19 3.28
CA TRP A 149 0.27 3.32 3.36
C TRP A 149 0.89 3.45 4.76
N GLU A 150 0.14 3.14 5.84
CA GLU A 150 0.70 3.14 7.19
C GLU A 150 1.70 2.00 7.40
N LEU A 151 1.45 0.82 6.82
CA LEU A 151 2.41 -0.29 6.84
C LEU A 151 3.70 0.10 6.08
N CYS A 152 3.58 0.65 4.89
CA CYS A 152 4.73 1.12 4.12
C CYS A 152 5.54 2.18 4.88
N LEU A 153 4.84 3.19 5.42
CA LEU A 153 5.46 4.26 6.21
C LEU A 153 6.15 3.69 7.46
N ALA A 154 5.50 2.77 8.18
CA ALA A 154 6.05 2.16 9.38
C ALA A 154 7.33 1.35 9.09
N LEU A 155 7.36 0.60 7.98
CA LEU A 155 8.55 -0.13 7.54
C LEU A 155 9.68 0.82 7.15
N ALA A 156 9.38 1.88 6.37
CA ALA A 156 10.36 2.87 5.95
C ALA A 156 10.90 3.68 7.13
N GLU A 157 10.03 4.18 8.03
CA GLU A 157 10.45 4.90 9.25
C GLU A 157 11.33 4.04 10.15
N THR A 158 11.00 2.75 10.29
CA THR A 158 11.80 1.81 11.07
C THR A 158 13.15 1.55 10.42
N ALA A 159 13.22 1.44 9.09
CA ALA A 159 14.49 1.31 8.37
C ALA A 159 15.37 2.54 8.59
N VAL A 160 14.81 3.76 8.48
CA VAL A 160 15.53 5.02 8.73
C VAL A 160 15.99 5.11 10.18
N LYS A 161 15.13 4.77 11.15
CA LYS A 161 15.50 4.73 12.57
C LYS A 161 16.67 3.79 12.85
N ASN A 162 16.82 2.73 12.07
CA ASN A 162 17.91 1.77 12.13
C ASN A 162 19.07 2.08 11.17
N GLY A 163 19.16 3.32 10.66
CA GLY A 163 20.32 3.83 9.92
C GLY A 163 20.26 3.72 8.41
N ALA A 164 19.13 3.36 7.80
CA ALA A 164 18.94 3.53 6.37
C ALA A 164 18.78 5.02 6.01
N GLU A 165 19.35 5.43 4.89
CA GLU A 165 19.25 6.82 4.40
C GLU A 165 18.17 6.90 3.32
N LEU A 166 17.17 7.77 3.50
CA LEU A 166 16.08 7.99 2.54
C LEU A 166 16.27 9.32 1.81
N PHE A 167 16.33 9.26 0.49
CA PHE A 167 16.44 10.39 -0.42
C PHE A 167 15.13 10.55 -1.19
N LEU A 168 14.27 11.47 -0.74
CA LEU A 168 13.05 11.86 -1.43
C LEU A 168 13.35 12.80 -2.59
N GLU A 169 12.44 12.90 -3.56
CA GLU A 169 12.57 13.72 -4.77
C GLU A 169 13.86 13.41 -5.53
N THR A 170 14.29 12.15 -5.50
CA THR A 170 15.53 11.66 -6.09
C THR A 170 15.20 10.59 -7.13
N GLU A 171 15.08 11.03 -8.37
CA GLU A 171 14.74 10.19 -9.52
C GLU A 171 15.99 9.62 -10.17
N VAL A 172 16.05 8.30 -10.33
CA VAL A 172 17.11 7.62 -11.07
C VAL A 172 16.85 7.78 -12.56
N THR A 173 17.82 8.34 -13.27
CA THR A 173 17.77 8.63 -14.70
C THR A 173 18.79 7.84 -15.52
N GLY A 174 19.70 7.12 -14.86
CA GLY A 174 20.69 6.27 -15.52
C GLY A 174 21.37 5.34 -14.54
N ILE A 175 21.73 4.15 -15.02
CA ILE A 175 22.42 3.12 -14.23
C ILE A 175 23.59 2.62 -15.06
N GLN A 176 24.76 2.55 -14.44
CA GLN A 176 25.98 2.06 -15.10
C GLN A 176 26.70 1.08 -14.17
N ARG A 177 27.21 0.00 -14.76
CA ARG A 177 28.07 -0.94 -14.04
C ARG A 177 29.48 -0.37 -13.94
N GLU A 178 30.04 -0.43 -12.74
CA GLU A 178 31.44 -0.08 -12.44
C GLU A 178 32.23 -1.35 -12.06
N ALA A 179 33.56 -1.22 -11.88
CA ALA A 179 34.41 -2.36 -11.50
C ALA A 179 34.00 -2.99 -10.18
N GLU A 180 33.53 -2.19 -9.23
CA GLU A 180 33.13 -2.65 -7.87
C GLU A 180 31.66 -2.31 -7.57
N GLY A 181 30.72 -2.63 -8.48
CA GLY A 181 29.29 -2.43 -8.26
C GLY A 181 28.63 -1.53 -9.31
N TRP A 182 27.85 -0.55 -8.86
CA TRP A 182 26.93 0.22 -9.67
C TRP A 182 27.02 1.72 -9.38
N SER A 183 26.88 2.53 -10.41
CA SER A 183 26.72 3.98 -10.36
C SER A 183 25.32 4.37 -10.85
N LEU A 184 24.55 5.06 -10.03
CA LEU A 184 23.21 5.53 -10.32
C LEU A 184 23.22 7.05 -10.48
N THR A 185 22.93 7.51 -11.69
CA THR A 185 22.73 8.94 -12.00
C THR A 185 21.32 9.34 -11.63
N THR A 186 21.18 10.46 -10.93
CA THR A 186 19.88 11.00 -10.50
C THR A 186 19.80 12.49 -10.82
N ASN A 187 18.59 13.08 -10.70
CA ASN A 187 18.39 14.53 -10.76
C ASN A 187 19.09 15.31 -9.63
N ARG A 188 19.63 14.62 -8.60
CA ARG A 188 20.29 15.22 -7.44
C ARG A 188 21.77 14.83 -7.31
N GLY A 189 22.36 14.17 -8.33
CA GLY A 189 23.73 13.73 -8.33
C GLY A 189 23.90 12.23 -8.56
N VAL A 190 25.10 11.72 -8.28
CA VAL A 190 25.47 10.33 -8.54
C VAL A 190 25.64 9.58 -7.23
N TYR A 191 24.98 8.41 -7.14
CA TYR A 191 25.08 7.50 -6.01
C TYR A 191 25.78 6.21 -6.43
N ARG A 192 26.59 5.60 -5.55
CA ARG A 192 27.33 4.37 -5.83
C ARG A 192 27.04 3.30 -4.79
N SER A 193 26.87 2.05 -5.24
CA SER A 193 26.63 0.90 -4.37
C SER A 193 27.22 -0.39 -4.91
N ARG A 194 27.41 -1.36 -4.02
CA ARG A 194 27.78 -2.73 -4.41
C ARG A 194 26.61 -3.48 -5.04
N PHE A 195 25.43 -3.31 -4.48
CA PHE A 195 24.19 -3.93 -4.95
C PHE A 195 23.10 -2.88 -5.18
N VAL A 196 22.23 -3.16 -6.15
CA VAL A 196 21.03 -2.35 -6.44
C VAL A 196 19.80 -3.23 -6.33
N VAL A 197 18.73 -2.70 -5.73
CA VAL A 197 17.42 -3.34 -5.68
C VAL A 197 16.43 -2.49 -6.45
N ASN A 198 15.88 -3.02 -7.52
CA ASN A 198 14.86 -2.38 -8.33
C ASN A 198 13.46 -2.68 -7.74
N ALA A 199 12.91 -1.74 -6.98
CA ALA A 199 11.55 -1.79 -6.42
C ALA A 199 10.67 -0.66 -6.99
N ALA A 200 10.89 -0.25 -8.25
CA ALA A 200 10.28 0.92 -8.88
C ALA A 200 8.82 0.74 -9.34
N GLY A 201 8.17 -0.37 -8.96
CA GLY A 201 6.75 -0.60 -9.23
C GLY A 201 6.42 -0.61 -10.72
N VAL A 202 5.51 0.26 -11.18
CA VAL A 202 5.11 0.33 -12.60
C VAL A 202 6.24 0.77 -13.53
N ASN A 203 7.32 1.37 -13.01
CA ASN A 203 8.50 1.77 -13.78
C ASN A 203 9.65 0.76 -13.66
N ALA A 204 9.40 -0.42 -13.08
CA ALA A 204 10.47 -1.42 -12.87
C ALA A 204 11.08 -1.91 -14.18
N GLY A 205 10.31 -1.95 -15.28
CA GLY A 205 10.83 -2.29 -16.61
C GLY A 205 11.83 -1.26 -17.12
N ASP A 206 11.51 0.03 -17.05
CA ASP A 206 12.39 1.11 -17.48
C ASP A 206 13.71 1.11 -16.67
N ILE A 207 13.63 0.87 -15.37
CA ILE A 207 14.80 0.76 -14.49
C ILE A 207 15.61 -0.50 -14.81
N HIS A 208 14.96 -1.63 -15.11
CA HIS A 208 15.62 -2.85 -15.56
C HIS A 208 16.43 -2.62 -16.84
N ASP A 209 15.81 -2.00 -17.84
CA ASP A 209 16.41 -1.75 -19.16
C ASP A 209 17.59 -0.75 -19.12
N MET A 210 17.72 0.03 -18.02
CA MET A 210 18.92 0.85 -17.78
C MET A 210 20.12 0.02 -17.31
N ALA A 211 19.92 -1.17 -16.75
CA ALA A 211 20.96 -1.96 -16.09
C ALA A 211 21.25 -3.30 -16.78
N ALA A 212 20.27 -3.86 -17.50
CA ALA A 212 20.30 -5.21 -18.06
C ALA A 212 19.67 -5.25 -19.46
N PHE A 213 19.86 -6.36 -20.18
CA PHE A 213 19.11 -6.61 -21.42
C PHE A 213 17.62 -6.83 -21.13
N HIS A 214 16.77 -6.27 -21.98
CA HIS A 214 15.32 -6.41 -21.87
C HIS A 214 14.89 -7.88 -21.71
N SER A 215 14.18 -8.19 -20.65
CA SER A 215 13.79 -9.56 -20.31
C SER A 215 12.30 -9.74 -19.96
N PHE A 216 11.59 -8.65 -19.68
CA PHE A 216 10.15 -8.63 -19.41
C PHE A 216 9.55 -7.27 -19.78
N THR A 217 8.29 -7.27 -20.18
CA THR A 217 7.57 -6.03 -20.53
C THR A 217 6.51 -5.72 -19.47
N MET A 218 6.45 -4.44 -19.04
CA MET A 218 5.37 -4.00 -18.16
C MET A 218 4.02 -4.00 -18.88
N ALA A 219 3.01 -4.57 -18.25
CA ALA A 219 1.63 -4.65 -18.71
C ALA A 219 0.68 -4.10 -17.63
N PRO A 220 0.75 -2.78 -17.31
CA PRO A 220 0.01 -2.21 -16.20
C PRO A 220 -1.50 -2.28 -16.39
N SER A 221 -2.22 -2.46 -15.28
CA SER A 221 -3.68 -2.56 -15.26
C SER A 221 -4.25 -1.66 -14.17
N ARG A 222 -5.16 -0.77 -14.56
CA ARG A 222 -5.86 0.14 -13.65
C ARG A 222 -7.01 -0.58 -12.96
N GLY A 223 -7.19 -0.30 -11.66
CA GLY A 223 -8.36 -0.68 -10.90
C GLY A 223 -8.99 0.53 -10.24
N GLU A 224 -10.27 0.76 -10.53
CA GLU A 224 -11.06 1.88 -10.05
C GLU A 224 -11.94 1.46 -8.89
N TYR A 225 -12.11 2.34 -7.89
CA TYR A 225 -12.77 2.02 -6.63
C TYR A 225 -13.73 3.12 -6.19
N PHE A 226 -14.82 2.71 -5.53
CA PHE A 226 -15.59 3.56 -4.63
C PHE A 226 -15.08 3.39 -3.20
N LEU A 227 -14.95 4.50 -2.48
CA LEU A 227 -14.84 4.52 -1.02
C LEU A 227 -16.13 5.09 -0.45
N LEU A 228 -16.87 4.27 0.29
CA LEU A 228 -18.14 4.64 0.89
C LEU A 228 -17.94 5.12 2.33
N ASP A 229 -18.86 5.95 2.79
CA ASP A 229 -18.88 6.51 4.15
C ASP A 229 -18.96 5.42 5.22
N LYS A 230 -18.62 5.75 6.44
CA LYS A 230 -18.63 4.83 7.59
C LYS A 230 -20.03 4.29 7.93
N CYS A 231 -21.11 4.95 7.51
CA CYS A 231 -22.46 4.41 7.64
C CYS A 231 -22.68 3.12 6.83
N GLU A 232 -21.87 2.90 5.78
CA GLU A 232 -21.83 1.65 5.01
C GLU A 232 -20.76 0.66 5.53
N GLY A 233 -19.87 1.09 6.41
CA GLY A 233 -18.69 0.33 6.82
C GLY A 233 -18.93 -0.96 7.58
N SER A 234 -20.12 -1.11 8.19
CA SER A 234 -20.55 -2.32 8.90
C SER A 234 -21.49 -3.22 8.09
N ARG A 235 -21.75 -2.89 6.82
CA ARG A 235 -22.66 -3.66 5.96
C ARG A 235 -22.13 -5.06 5.67
N VAL A 236 -20.81 -5.21 5.58
CA VAL A 236 -20.12 -6.48 5.46
C VAL A 236 -19.00 -6.56 6.50
N SER A 237 -18.73 -7.76 7.00
CA SER A 237 -17.68 -8.02 8.00
C SER A 237 -16.46 -8.71 7.42
N HIS A 238 -16.62 -9.49 6.34
CA HIS A 238 -15.57 -10.17 5.59
C HIS A 238 -15.23 -9.43 4.28
N VAL A 239 -14.08 -9.75 3.71
CA VAL A 239 -13.77 -9.38 2.33
C VAL A 239 -14.51 -10.33 1.39
N LEU A 240 -15.40 -9.80 0.56
CA LEU A 240 -16.21 -10.57 -0.37
C LEU A 240 -15.66 -10.45 -1.77
N PHE A 241 -15.22 -11.54 -2.36
CA PHE A 241 -14.81 -11.66 -3.75
C PHE A 241 -15.89 -12.40 -4.56
N GLN A 242 -15.97 -12.11 -5.84
CA GLN A 242 -16.67 -12.98 -6.78
C GLN A 242 -15.74 -14.06 -7.29
N CYS A 243 -16.30 -15.20 -7.69
CA CYS A 243 -15.53 -16.26 -8.34
C CYS A 243 -14.84 -15.71 -9.59
N PRO A 244 -13.54 -16.00 -9.81
CA PRO A 244 -12.84 -15.58 -11.00
C PRO A 244 -13.54 -16.09 -12.26
N ASN A 245 -13.59 -15.24 -13.28
CA ASN A 245 -14.10 -15.56 -14.63
C ASN A 245 -13.09 -15.09 -15.68
N GLU A 246 -13.45 -15.18 -16.95
CA GLU A 246 -12.63 -14.75 -18.09
C GLU A 246 -12.22 -13.26 -18.04
N ASN A 247 -12.97 -12.41 -17.30
CA ASN A 247 -12.68 -11.00 -17.10
C ASN A 247 -11.81 -10.73 -15.84
N GLY A 248 -11.34 -11.77 -15.13
CA GLY A 248 -10.48 -11.68 -13.97
C GLY A 248 -11.15 -12.04 -12.64
N LYS A 249 -10.63 -11.47 -11.55
CA LYS A 249 -11.04 -11.81 -10.17
C LYS A 249 -12.39 -11.20 -9.72
N GLY A 250 -13.10 -10.51 -10.58
CA GLY A 250 -14.34 -9.80 -10.26
C GLY A 250 -14.13 -8.58 -9.36
N VAL A 251 -15.26 -7.95 -9.00
CA VAL A 251 -15.31 -6.81 -8.08
C VAL A 251 -15.46 -7.30 -6.66
N LEU A 252 -14.69 -6.76 -5.74
CA LEU A 252 -14.81 -7.06 -4.32
C LEU A 252 -15.64 -6.00 -3.58
N VAL A 253 -16.22 -6.42 -2.45
CA VAL A 253 -16.81 -5.54 -1.43
C VAL A 253 -16.11 -5.86 -0.12
N ALA A 254 -15.51 -4.85 0.52
CA ALA A 254 -14.74 -5.09 1.73
C ALA A 254 -14.88 -3.95 2.75
N PRO A 255 -14.86 -4.27 4.05
CA PRO A 255 -14.67 -3.25 5.07
C PRO A 255 -13.24 -2.72 5.03
N THR A 256 -13.01 -1.53 5.60
CA THR A 256 -11.67 -0.99 5.83
C THR A 256 -11.32 -0.95 7.30
N VAL A 257 -10.02 -0.85 7.63
CA VAL A 257 -9.58 -0.70 9.03
C VAL A 257 -9.98 0.64 9.66
N HIS A 258 -10.39 1.60 8.83
CA HIS A 258 -10.83 2.92 9.27
C HIS A 258 -12.37 3.04 9.39
N GLY A 259 -13.09 1.94 9.17
CA GLY A 259 -14.55 1.87 9.34
C GLY A 259 -15.36 2.27 8.11
N ASN A 260 -14.74 2.46 6.96
CA ASN A 260 -15.38 2.68 5.67
C ASN A 260 -15.64 1.34 4.95
N MET A 261 -16.33 1.37 3.83
CA MET A 261 -16.44 0.27 2.89
C MET A 261 -15.78 0.64 1.56
N ILE A 262 -14.98 -0.29 1.01
CA ILE A 262 -14.37 -0.15 -0.32
C ILE A 262 -15.04 -1.12 -1.29
N VAL A 263 -15.33 -0.63 -2.50
CA VAL A 263 -15.96 -1.42 -3.58
C VAL A 263 -15.14 -1.24 -4.86
N GLY A 264 -14.75 -2.31 -5.49
CA GLY A 264 -13.88 -2.35 -6.66
C GLY A 264 -12.96 -3.58 -6.60
N PRO A 265 -11.95 -3.68 -7.43
CA PRO A 265 -11.62 -2.79 -8.54
C PRO A 265 -12.21 -3.22 -9.89
N SER A 266 -12.14 -2.32 -10.87
CA SER A 266 -12.11 -2.69 -12.29
C SER A 266 -10.75 -3.28 -12.67
N ALA A 267 -10.57 -3.69 -13.94
CA ALA A 267 -9.32 -4.30 -14.41
C ALA A 267 -8.99 -3.90 -15.85
N ASP A 268 -8.79 -2.61 -16.09
CA ASP A 268 -8.57 -2.07 -17.42
C ASP A 268 -7.07 -1.98 -17.75
N PRO A 269 -6.62 -2.46 -18.93
CA PRO A 269 -5.26 -2.19 -19.39
C PRO A 269 -5.04 -0.69 -19.55
N VAL A 270 -3.86 -0.20 -19.13
CA VAL A 270 -3.48 1.22 -19.27
C VAL A 270 -2.03 1.36 -19.66
N THR A 271 -1.67 2.53 -20.19
CA THR A 271 -0.28 2.89 -20.46
C THR A 271 0.28 3.69 -19.26
N GLY A 272 1.45 3.31 -18.79
CA GLY A 272 2.14 3.98 -17.69
C GLY A 272 1.33 4.00 -16.39
N ASN A 273 1.39 5.11 -15.67
CA ASN A 273 0.71 5.27 -14.37
C ASN A 273 -0.57 6.13 -14.49
N ASN A 274 -1.47 5.78 -15.40
CA ASN A 274 -2.74 6.50 -15.56
C ASN A 274 -3.76 6.10 -14.48
N THR A 275 -4.00 7.00 -13.52
CA THR A 275 -4.91 6.83 -12.38
C THR A 275 -6.22 7.62 -12.52
N ALA A 276 -6.61 8.04 -13.73
CA ALA A 276 -7.89 8.71 -13.96
C ALA A 276 -9.05 7.72 -13.86
N ASP A 277 -10.07 8.04 -13.08
CA ASP A 277 -11.32 7.29 -13.04
C ASP A 277 -12.12 7.49 -14.34
N THR A 278 -12.87 6.46 -14.77
CA THR A 278 -13.71 6.51 -15.96
C THR A 278 -15.17 6.20 -15.61
N ALA A 279 -16.09 6.83 -16.34
CA ALA A 279 -17.53 6.56 -16.15
C ALA A 279 -17.87 5.09 -16.39
N ALA A 280 -17.24 4.47 -17.39
CA ALA A 280 -17.48 3.06 -17.74
C ALA A 280 -16.95 2.12 -16.64
N GLY A 281 -15.72 2.32 -16.16
CA GLY A 281 -15.14 1.51 -15.08
C GLY A 281 -15.92 1.64 -13.77
N MET A 282 -16.33 2.85 -13.42
CA MET A 282 -17.16 3.09 -12.23
C MET A 282 -18.56 2.46 -12.35
N ALA A 283 -19.20 2.51 -13.54
CA ALA A 283 -20.47 1.82 -13.79
C ALA A 283 -20.31 0.30 -13.65
N PHE A 284 -19.28 -0.28 -14.28
CA PHE A 284 -18.96 -1.70 -14.15
C PHE A 284 -18.78 -2.15 -12.71
N VAL A 285 -17.98 -1.39 -11.92
CA VAL A 285 -17.77 -1.68 -10.50
C VAL A 285 -19.08 -1.69 -9.72
N ARG A 286 -19.92 -0.67 -9.93
CA ARG A 286 -21.22 -0.56 -9.26
C ARG A 286 -22.15 -1.73 -9.59
N GLU A 287 -22.36 -2.01 -10.86
CA GLU A 287 -23.27 -3.07 -11.32
C GLU A 287 -22.82 -4.44 -10.84
N THR A 288 -21.52 -4.73 -10.96
CA THR A 288 -20.95 -5.99 -10.53
C THR A 288 -21.02 -6.21 -9.02
N ALA A 289 -20.76 -5.16 -8.21
CA ALA A 289 -20.84 -5.26 -6.75
C ALA A 289 -22.26 -5.54 -6.25
N LEU A 290 -23.28 -4.95 -6.88
CA LEU A 290 -24.68 -5.16 -6.52
C LEU A 290 -25.13 -6.61 -6.70
N ARG A 291 -24.47 -7.40 -7.55
CA ARG A 291 -24.70 -8.85 -7.66
C ARG A 291 -24.34 -9.57 -6.36
N SER A 292 -23.29 -9.12 -5.65
CA SER A 292 -22.85 -9.72 -4.38
C SER A 292 -23.63 -9.18 -3.19
N VAL A 293 -23.81 -7.87 -3.13
CA VAL A 293 -24.47 -7.14 -2.00
C VAL A 293 -25.46 -6.12 -2.57
N PRO A 294 -26.70 -6.53 -2.84
CA PRO A 294 -27.72 -5.68 -3.50
C PRO A 294 -28.08 -4.41 -2.72
N SER A 295 -27.84 -4.41 -1.41
CA SER A 295 -28.23 -3.33 -0.51
C SER A 295 -27.21 -2.18 -0.40
N ILE A 296 -26.13 -2.15 -1.17
CA ILE A 296 -25.14 -1.07 -1.14
C ILE A 296 -25.76 0.26 -1.59
N ASP A 297 -25.65 1.29 -0.76
CA ASP A 297 -26.06 2.64 -1.15
C ASP A 297 -24.87 3.46 -1.68
N PHE A 298 -24.68 3.47 -2.99
CA PHE A 298 -23.61 4.22 -3.66
C PHE A 298 -23.73 5.75 -3.54
N ARG A 299 -24.88 6.30 -3.06
CA ARG A 299 -25.02 7.73 -2.73
C ARG A 299 -24.16 8.12 -1.52
N GLN A 300 -23.72 7.13 -0.75
CA GLN A 300 -22.77 7.30 0.36
C GLN A 300 -21.31 7.30 -0.09
N SER A 301 -21.04 7.35 -1.41
CA SER A 301 -19.68 7.50 -1.88
C SER A 301 -19.09 8.84 -1.45
N ILE A 302 -17.96 8.79 -0.75
CA ILE A 302 -17.24 9.98 -0.30
C ILE A 302 -16.02 10.26 -1.17
N ARG A 303 -15.54 9.26 -1.90
CA ARG A 303 -14.40 9.39 -2.82
C ARG A 303 -14.37 8.24 -3.83
N ASN A 304 -13.93 8.57 -5.05
CA ASN A 304 -13.46 7.60 -6.03
C ASN A 304 -11.95 7.71 -6.15
N PHE A 305 -11.30 6.61 -6.49
CA PHE A 305 -9.87 6.61 -6.79
C PHE A 305 -9.50 5.41 -7.66
N ALA A 306 -8.40 5.52 -8.36
CA ALA A 306 -7.81 4.41 -9.10
C ALA A 306 -6.36 4.16 -8.71
N GLY A 307 -5.95 2.90 -8.83
CA GLY A 307 -4.57 2.46 -8.66
C GLY A 307 -4.12 1.62 -9.84
N VAL A 308 -2.84 1.73 -10.20
CA VAL A 308 -2.25 0.97 -11.30
C VAL A 308 -1.44 -0.19 -10.74
N ARG A 309 -1.82 -1.41 -11.13
CA ARG A 309 -1.09 -2.65 -10.78
C ARG A 309 0.14 -2.77 -11.67
N ALA A 310 1.29 -2.97 -11.06
CA ALA A 310 2.57 -3.18 -11.73
C ALA A 310 2.69 -4.62 -12.27
N ARG A 311 1.82 -4.99 -13.22
CA ARG A 311 1.87 -6.28 -13.91
C ARG A 311 2.96 -6.28 -14.98
N THR A 312 3.48 -7.48 -15.27
CA THR A 312 4.32 -7.74 -16.44
C THR A 312 3.61 -8.73 -17.38
N ASP A 313 4.22 -9.02 -18.50
CA ASP A 313 3.88 -10.12 -19.42
C ASP A 313 4.08 -11.52 -18.82
N ARG A 314 4.73 -11.59 -17.64
CA ARG A 314 4.93 -12.83 -16.88
C ARG A 314 3.72 -13.13 -15.99
N GLN A 315 3.49 -14.42 -15.72
CA GLN A 315 2.40 -14.86 -14.84
C GLN A 315 2.76 -14.85 -13.35
N ASP A 316 4.05 -14.70 -13.03
CA ASP A 316 4.57 -14.69 -11.66
C ASP A 316 5.33 -13.38 -11.38
N PHE A 317 5.73 -13.14 -10.13
CA PHE A 317 6.65 -12.07 -9.78
C PHE A 317 8.00 -12.25 -10.48
N VAL A 318 8.58 -11.16 -10.94
CA VAL A 318 9.94 -11.13 -11.50
C VAL A 318 10.89 -10.73 -10.37
N ILE A 319 11.42 -11.74 -9.68
CA ILE A 319 12.35 -11.53 -8.55
C ILE A 319 13.62 -12.32 -8.81
N GLY A 320 14.75 -11.63 -8.98
CA GLY A 320 16.04 -12.25 -9.24
C GLY A 320 17.06 -11.31 -9.86
N PHE A 321 18.28 -11.83 -10.01
CA PHE A 321 19.34 -11.12 -10.72
C PHE A 321 19.25 -11.42 -12.21
N PRO A 322 19.20 -10.41 -13.09
CA PRO A 322 19.39 -10.64 -14.53
C PRO A 322 20.77 -11.29 -14.77
N PRO A 323 20.87 -12.26 -15.70
CA PRO A 323 22.13 -12.98 -15.94
C PRO A 323 23.29 -12.07 -16.34
N ASP A 324 23.00 -10.96 -17.03
CA ASP A 324 23.96 -9.97 -17.54
C ASP A 324 24.22 -8.81 -16.56
N ALA A 325 23.45 -8.73 -15.45
CA ALA A 325 23.56 -7.67 -14.46
C ALA A 325 23.76 -8.19 -13.02
N PRO A 326 24.85 -8.93 -12.72
CA PRO A 326 25.09 -9.44 -11.38
C PRO A 326 25.22 -8.33 -10.35
N GLY A 327 24.49 -8.46 -9.22
CA GLY A 327 24.39 -7.44 -8.18
C GLY A 327 23.25 -6.43 -8.38
N PHE A 328 22.52 -6.50 -9.51
CA PHE A 328 21.27 -5.77 -9.72
C PHE A 328 20.10 -6.73 -9.52
N LEU A 329 19.30 -6.52 -8.47
CA LEU A 329 18.18 -7.38 -8.08
C LEU A 329 16.85 -6.76 -8.48
N ASP A 330 16.09 -7.40 -9.37
CA ASP A 330 14.72 -7.00 -9.66
C ASP A 330 13.75 -7.49 -8.59
N LEU A 331 12.84 -6.60 -8.19
CA LEU A 331 11.60 -6.87 -7.48
C LEU A 331 10.45 -6.28 -8.31
N ALA A 332 10.25 -6.84 -9.50
CA ALA A 332 9.32 -6.35 -10.52
C ALA A 332 8.07 -7.25 -10.66
N GLY A 333 7.06 -6.77 -11.35
CA GLY A 333 5.81 -7.51 -11.53
C GLY A 333 4.99 -7.67 -10.24
N ILE A 334 5.30 -6.90 -9.20
CA ILE A 334 4.66 -7.03 -7.89
C ILE A 334 3.26 -6.40 -7.93
N CYS A 335 2.31 -7.16 -8.47
CA CYS A 335 0.88 -6.87 -8.48
C CYS A 335 0.16 -7.62 -7.34
N SER A 336 -1.17 -7.82 -7.40
CA SER A 336 -1.87 -8.67 -6.40
C SER A 336 -1.36 -10.12 -6.49
N PRO A 337 -0.91 -10.71 -5.36
CA PRO A 337 -1.07 -10.31 -3.96
C PRO A 337 0.13 -9.53 -3.35
N GLY A 338 0.69 -8.57 -4.03
CA GLY A 338 1.93 -7.88 -3.65
C GLY A 338 1.94 -7.24 -2.26
N LEU A 339 0.83 -6.63 -1.80
CA LEU A 339 0.75 -6.09 -0.44
C LEU A 339 0.93 -7.21 0.60
N SER A 340 0.24 -8.34 0.42
CA SER A 340 0.34 -9.51 1.29
C SER A 340 1.75 -10.10 1.29
N ALA A 341 2.37 -10.19 0.12
CA ALA A 341 3.68 -10.79 -0.07
C ALA A 341 4.85 -9.86 0.33
N SER A 342 4.61 -8.54 0.46
CA SER A 342 5.67 -7.53 0.52
C SER A 342 6.75 -7.78 1.56
N VAL A 343 6.36 -8.18 2.76
CA VAL A 343 7.33 -8.44 3.85
C VAL A 343 8.17 -9.68 3.57
N ALA A 344 7.55 -10.75 3.01
CA ALA A 344 8.27 -11.95 2.60
C ALA A 344 9.15 -11.70 1.37
N ILE A 345 8.76 -10.78 0.46
CA ILE A 345 9.63 -10.31 -0.63
C ILE A 345 10.88 -9.64 -0.06
N GLY A 346 10.73 -8.82 0.99
CA GLY A 346 11.86 -8.22 1.69
C GLY A 346 12.80 -9.26 2.31
N GLU A 347 12.27 -10.31 2.98
CA GLU A 347 13.07 -11.45 3.48
C GLU A 347 13.80 -12.17 2.32
N TYR A 348 13.09 -12.44 1.24
CA TYR A 348 13.65 -13.14 0.08
C TYR A 348 14.72 -12.30 -0.65
N ALA A 349 14.55 -10.98 -0.71
CA ALA A 349 15.58 -10.09 -1.25
C ALA A 349 16.88 -10.15 -0.44
N VAL A 350 16.79 -10.20 0.91
CA VAL A 350 17.96 -10.37 1.78
C VAL A 350 18.63 -11.72 1.55
N GLU A 351 17.86 -12.81 1.42
CA GLU A 351 18.37 -14.15 1.11
C GLU A 351 19.15 -14.13 -0.22
N LEU A 352 18.58 -13.57 -1.28
CA LEU A 352 19.24 -13.48 -2.59
C LEU A 352 20.51 -12.63 -2.56
N LEU A 353 20.48 -11.47 -1.90
CA LEU A 353 21.65 -10.60 -1.76
C LEU A 353 22.76 -11.27 -0.94
N GLY A 354 22.41 -11.99 0.14
CA GLY A 354 23.35 -12.78 0.92
C GLY A 354 24.00 -13.89 0.09
N GLY A 355 23.21 -14.62 -0.70
CA GLY A 355 23.69 -15.62 -1.64
C GLY A 355 24.61 -15.04 -2.74
N ALA A 356 24.45 -13.77 -3.09
CA ALA A 356 25.30 -13.05 -4.02
C ALA A 356 26.54 -12.39 -3.37
N GLY A 357 26.80 -12.66 -2.07
CA GLY A 357 28.00 -12.20 -1.37
C GLY A 357 27.85 -10.91 -0.56
N LEU A 358 26.61 -10.47 -0.27
CA LEU A 358 26.39 -9.40 0.71
C LEU A 358 26.62 -9.96 2.12
N SER A 359 27.50 -9.33 2.90
CA SER A 359 27.79 -9.74 4.29
C SER A 359 26.64 -9.35 5.21
N LEU A 360 26.00 -10.31 5.86
CA LEU A 360 24.82 -10.16 6.69
C LEU A 360 25.16 -10.28 8.19
N ALA A 361 25.87 -9.29 8.74
CA ALA A 361 26.15 -9.22 10.18
C ALA A 361 24.99 -8.50 10.90
N GLU A 362 24.28 -9.20 11.77
CA GLU A 362 23.12 -8.64 12.49
C GLU A 362 23.52 -7.48 13.43
N LYS A 363 22.60 -6.53 13.59
CA LYS A 363 22.69 -5.46 14.60
C LYS A 363 22.15 -5.97 15.92
N ALA A 364 22.90 -5.76 17.01
CA ALA A 364 22.43 -6.06 18.36
C ALA A 364 21.40 -5.06 18.88
N ASP A 365 21.39 -3.85 18.31
CA ASP A 365 20.59 -2.69 18.71
C ASP A 365 19.44 -2.37 17.73
N PHE A 366 19.02 -3.39 16.93
CA PHE A 366 17.91 -3.24 16.02
C PHE A 366 16.60 -2.96 16.76
N VAL A 367 15.95 -1.84 16.46
CA VAL A 367 14.69 -1.42 17.06
C VAL A 367 13.54 -1.69 16.11
N CYS A 368 12.58 -2.54 16.52
CA CYS A 368 11.37 -2.87 15.78
C CYS A 368 10.13 -2.50 16.59
N GLU A 369 10.04 -1.22 16.95
CA GLU A 369 8.93 -0.67 17.73
C GLU A 369 8.54 0.69 17.18
N ARG A 370 7.23 0.92 17.07
CA ARG A 370 6.64 2.20 16.70
C ARG A 370 5.36 2.39 17.49
N HIS A 371 5.19 3.56 18.08
CA HIS A 371 3.97 3.91 18.80
C HIS A 371 3.41 5.22 18.26
N ARG A 372 2.10 5.24 18.04
CA ARG A 372 1.37 6.43 17.60
C ARG A 372 0.24 6.74 18.56
N ILE A 373 0.10 8.00 18.89
CA ILE A 373 -1.08 8.47 19.63
C ILE A 373 -2.24 8.57 18.62
N ARG A 374 -3.33 7.84 18.87
CA ARG A 374 -4.61 8.00 18.19
C ARG A 374 -5.61 8.52 19.20
N PHE A 375 -5.73 9.85 19.27
CA PHE A 375 -6.52 10.53 20.28
C PHE A 375 -7.96 10.00 20.39
N LYS A 376 -8.59 9.67 19.27
CA LYS A 376 -9.96 9.12 19.25
C LYS A 376 -10.12 7.80 20.00
N GLU A 377 -9.05 7.00 20.12
CA GLU A 377 -9.04 5.67 20.73
C GLU A 377 -8.77 5.71 22.24
N LEU A 378 -8.31 6.85 22.76
CA LEU A 378 -7.99 7.03 24.17
C LEU A 378 -9.26 7.14 25.02
N SER A 379 -9.21 6.64 26.27
CA SER A 379 -10.23 6.88 27.29
C SER A 379 -10.30 8.36 27.69
N ALA A 380 -11.41 8.78 28.31
CA ALA A 380 -11.58 10.16 28.76
C ALA A 380 -10.46 10.62 29.71
N ALA A 381 -10.02 9.77 30.63
CA ALA A 381 -8.93 10.06 31.57
C ALA A 381 -7.57 10.22 30.82
N GLN A 382 -7.28 9.36 29.86
CA GLN A 382 -6.06 9.46 29.04
C GLN A 382 -6.07 10.73 28.19
N LYS A 383 -7.23 11.10 27.60
CA LYS A 383 -7.39 12.36 26.85
C LYS A 383 -7.12 13.57 27.75
N ALA A 384 -7.71 13.61 28.94
CA ALA A 384 -7.50 14.71 29.89
C ALA A 384 -6.02 14.86 30.26
N ALA A 385 -5.36 13.77 30.65
CA ALA A 385 -3.94 13.78 31.01
C ALA A 385 -3.05 14.18 29.82
N LEU A 386 -3.39 13.76 28.61
CA LEU A 386 -2.62 14.14 27.40
C LEU A 386 -2.79 15.64 27.09
N ILE A 387 -4.01 16.19 27.22
CA ILE A 387 -4.27 17.62 27.00
C ILE A 387 -3.57 18.48 28.06
N GLU A 388 -3.53 18.02 29.32
CA GLU A 388 -2.80 18.71 30.38
C GLU A 388 -1.30 18.79 30.07
N LYS A 389 -0.73 17.70 29.53
CA LYS A 389 0.69 17.62 29.14
C LYS A 389 1.00 18.46 27.89
N ASP A 390 0.11 18.43 26.90
CA ASP A 390 0.24 19.19 25.63
C ASP A 390 -1.13 19.68 25.17
N PRO A 391 -1.45 20.99 25.35
CA PRO A 391 -2.72 21.58 24.97
C PRO A 391 -3.07 21.47 23.48
N ALA A 392 -2.11 21.16 22.59
CA ALA A 392 -2.36 20.92 21.18
C ALA A 392 -3.29 19.71 20.95
N TYR A 393 -3.27 18.72 21.83
CA TYR A 393 -4.19 17.57 21.78
C TYR A 393 -5.64 17.95 22.17
N GLY A 394 -5.87 19.10 22.78
CA GLY A 394 -7.22 19.62 23.06
C GLY A 394 -7.88 20.31 21.84
N ARG A 395 -7.12 20.58 20.78
CA ARG A 395 -7.61 21.29 19.59
C ARG A 395 -7.91 20.31 18.45
N VAL A 396 -9.19 19.95 18.26
CA VAL A 396 -9.62 19.07 17.16
C VAL A 396 -9.61 19.82 15.84
N VAL A 397 -8.77 19.39 14.90
CA VAL A 397 -8.62 19.95 13.55
C VAL A 397 -9.55 19.23 12.57
N CYS A 398 -9.49 17.88 12.52
CA CYS A 398 -10.38 17.10 11.67
C CYS A 398 -11.54 16.52 12.49
N ARG A 399 -12.75 17.07 12.30
CA ARG A 399 -13.94 16.62 13.06
C ARG A 399 -14.45 15.27 12.60
N CYS A 400 -14.37 14.94 11.31
CA CYS A 400 -14.84 13.65 10.78
C CYS A 400 -14.05 12.46 11.33
N GLU A 401 -12.73 12.63 11.53
CA GLU A 401 -11.81 11.61 12.00
C GLU A 401 -11.34 11.83 13.44
N THR A 402 -11.79 12.93 14.08
CA THR A 402 -11.40 13.32 15.45
C THR A 402 -9.88 13.40 15.60
N VAL A 403 -9.20 14.04 14.62
CA VAL A 403 -7.75 14.26 14.66
C VAL A 403 -7.45 15.61 15.25
N THR A 404 -6.52 15.63 16.21
CA THR A 404 -6.10 16.82 16.95
C THR A 404 -4.88 17.51 16.30
N GLU A 405 -4.66 18.75 16.63
CA GLU A 405 -3.45 19.49 16.26
C GLU A 405 -2.18 18.80 16.80
N GLY A 406 -2.24 18.26 18.02
CA GLY A 406 -1.13 17.53 18.62
C GLY A 406 -0.71 16.30 17.80
N GLU A 407 -1.69 15.52 17.27
CA GLU A 407 -1.37 14.40 16.38
C GLU A 407 -0.73 14.87 15.07
N ILE A 408 -1.22 15.97 14.48
CA ILE A 408 -0.62 16.53 13.25
C ILE A 408 0.81 16.99 13.52
N LEU A 409 1.06 17.72 14.60
CA LEU A 409 2.39 18.20 14.97
C LEU A 409 3.36 17.05 15.28
N ALA A 410 2.87 15.96 15.86
CA ALA A 410 3.68 14.78 16.13
C ALA A 410 4.25 14.15 14.84
N CYS A 411 3.55 14.28 13.69
CA CYS A 411 4.02 13.76 12.40
C CYS A 411 5.33 14.40 11.93
N PHE A 412 5.59 15.67 12.29
CA PHE A 412 6.81 16.38 11.91
C PHE A 412 8.04 15.95 12.72
N ARG A 413 7.84 15.18 13.80
CA ARG A 413 8.90 14.64 14.65
C ARG A 413 9.22 13.17 14.36
N THR A 414 8.60 12.59 13.33
CA THR A 414 8.90 11.22 12.89
C THR A 414 10.14 11.19 11.99
N PRO A 415 10.77 10.02 11.79
CA PRO A 415 11.90 9.88 10.85
C PRO A 415 11.62 10.34 9.43
N ILE A 416 10.35 10.29 8.99
CA ILE A 416 9.91 10.73 7.66
C ILE A 416 8.76 11.73 7.83
N PRO A 417 9.05 13.02 8.04
CA PRO A 417 8.02 14.04 8.22
C PRO A 417 7.22 14.29 6.93
N PRO A 418 5.92 14.68 7.04
CA PRO A 418 5.09 14.98 5.88
C PRO A 418 5.53 16.28 5.19
N ARG A 419 5.40 16.34 3.85
CA ARG A 419 5.71 17.53 3.03
C ARG A 419 4.51 18.05 2.24
N SER A 420 3.33 17.44 2.42
CA SER A 420 2.10 17.78 1.69
C SER A 420 0.87 17.49 2.54
N VAL A 421 -0.29 17.99 2.11
CA VAL A 421 -1.58 17.74 2.79
C VAL A 421 -1.89 16.24 2.83
N ASP A 422 -1.69 15.54 1.71
CA ASP A 422 -1.88 14.09 1.66
C ASP A 422 -0.76 13.33 2.40
N GLY A 423 0.41 13.95 2.59
CA GLY A 423 1.45 13.45 3.50
C GLY A 423 0.97 13.41 4.96
N VAL A 424 0.32 14.47 5.44
CA VAL A 424 -0.33 14.51 6.76
C VAL A 424 -1.47 13.49 6.81
N LYS A 425 -2.32 13.44 5.77
CA LYS A 425 -3.43 12.50 5.64
C LYS A 425 -2.98 11.04 5.79
N ARG A 426 -1.90 10.64 5.12
CA ARG A 426 -1.34 9.27 5.23
C ARG A 426 -0.83 8.93 6.63
N ARG A 427 -0.54 9.94 7.46
CA ARG A 427 -0.05 9.75 8.83
C ARG A 427 -1.15 9.76 9.88
N VAL A 428 -2.13 10.64 9.77
CA VAL A 428 -3.14 10.85 10.84
C VAL A 428 -4.59 10.88 10.33
N ASN A 429 -4.85 10.50 9.08
CA ASN A 429 -6.18 10.41 8.48
C ASN A 429 -6.97 11.75 8.38
N THR A 430 -6.31 12.92 8.48
CA THR A 430 -6.98 14.19 8.17
C THR A 430 -7.50 14.18 6.73
N GLY A 431 -8.73 14.64 6.52
CA GLY A 431 -9.33 14.70 5.19
C GLY A 431 -9.81 13.36 4.62
N MET A 432 -9.76 12.25 5.40
CA MET A 432 -10.28 10.94 4.96
C MET A 432 -11.77 10.73 5.27
N GLY A 433 -12.37 11.55 6.11
CA GLY A 433 -13.78 11.44 6.45
C GLY A 433 -14.70 12.09 5.40
N ARG A 434 -16.00 12.12 5.70
CA ARG A 434 -17.08 12.51 4.78
C ARG A 434 -16.86 13.83 4.03
N CYS A 435 -16.25 14.85 4.64
CA CYS A 435 -16.03 16.15 4.00
C CYS A 435 -14.76 16.20 3.11
N GLN A 436 -13.96 15.15 3.06
CA GLN A 436 -12.74 15.02 2.22
C GLN A 436 -11.81 16.25 2.30
N GLY A 437 -11.56 16.76 3.50
CA GLY A 437 -10.68 17.90 3.74
C GLY A 437 -11.36 19.27 3.67
N GLY A 438 -12.61 19.36 3.24
CA GLY A 438 -13.31 20.64 3.06
C GLY A 438 -13.37 21.50 4.33
N PHE A 439 -13.28 20.90 5.51
CA PHE A 439 -13.25 21.63 6.78
C PHE A 439 -11.84 21.76 7.37
N CYS A 440 -11.07 20.67 7.41
CA CYS A 440 -9.75 20.65 8.04
C CYS A 440 -8.62 21.14 7.12
N GLY A 441 -8.82 21.14 5.79
CA GLY A 441 -7.79 21.50 4.82
C GLY A 441 -7.06 22.81 5.09
N PRO A 442 -7.77 23.96 5.27
CA PRO A 442 -7.13 25.25 5.55
C PRO A 442 -6.21 25.20 6.78
N ARG A 443 -6.65 24.54 7.86
CA ARG A 443 -5.84 24.43 9.07
C ARG A 443 -4.64 23.50 8.88
N VAL A 444 -4.77 22.43 8.10
CA VAL A 444 -3.64 21.55 7.76
C VAL A 444 -2.61 22.31 6.92
N VAL A 445 -3.03 23.12 5.96
CA VAL A 445 -2.13 23.99 5.17
C VAL A 445 -1.39 24.97 6.06
N GLU A 446 -2.08 25.63 6.99
CA GLU A 446 -1.46 26.54 7.95
C GLU A 446 -0.41 25.86 8.82
N LEU A 447 -0.71 24.65 9.34
CA LEU A 447 0.23 23.88 10.14
C LEU A 447 1.44 23.43 9.32
N LEU A 448 1.23 22.96 8.09
CA LEU A 448 2.30 22.60 7.16
C LEU A 448 3.21 23.80 6.85
N SER A 449 2.61 24.96 6.50
CA SER A 449 3.33 26.18 6.22
C SER A 449 4.23 26.59 7.41
N ARG A 450 3.69 26.52 8.61
CA ARG A 450 4.43 26.85 9.83
C ARG A 450 5.58 25.87 10.13
N GLU A 451 5.31 24.56 10.08
CA GLU A 451 6.29 23.53 10.44
C GLU A 451 7.39 23.38 9.37
N LEU A 452 7.09 23.64 8.11
CA LEU A 452 8.06 23.57 7.00
C LEU A 452 8.77 24.92 6.76
N GLY A 453 8.25 26.03 7.29
CA GLY A 453 8.81 27.36 7.08
C GLY A 453 8.65 27.89 5.64
N ILE A 454 7.62 27.45 4.92
CA ILE A 454 7.32 27.84 3.53
C ILE A 454 5.98 28.54 3.43
N SER A 455 5.75 29.30 2.34
CA SER A 455 4.50 30.04 2.18
C SER A 455 3.31 29.06 1.93
N PRO A 456 2.07 29.44 2.31
CA PRO A 456 0.90 28.61 1.99
C PRO A 456 0.74 28.31 0.49
N GLY A 457 1.21 29.20 -0.39
CA GLY A 457 1.18 28.99 -1.85
C GLY A 457 2.13 27.90 -2.35
N GLU A 458 3.13 27.56 -1.57
CA GLU A 458 4.08 26.48 -1.90
C GLU A 458 3.63 25.11 -1.39
N ILE A 459 2.58 25.06 -0.54
CA ILE A 459 2.06 23.80 0.00
C ILE A 459 1.40 22.98 -1.12
N LEU A 460 1.84 21.74 -1.25
CA LEU A 460 1.31 20.77 -2.21
C LEU A 460 0.13 20.00 -1.60
N GLN A 461 -0.84 19.63 -2.45
CA GLN A 461 -1.87 18.67 -2.07
C GLN A 461 -1.25 17.30 -1.82
N ASP A 462 -0.43 16.80 -2.76
CA ASP A 462 0.19 15.47 -2.69
C ASP A 462 1.65 15.51 -3.19
N ARG A 463 1.88 15.48 -4.48
CA ARG A 463 3.20 15.45 -5.13
C ARG A 463 3.46 16.75 -5.90
N ASP A 464 4.62 16.86 -6.51
CA ASP A 464 4.97 18.02 -7.34
C ASP A 464 3.90 18.31 -8.41
N GLY A 465 3.70 19.58 -8.70
CA GLY A 465 2.64 20.07 -9.61
C GLY A 465 1.22 20.10 -9.03
N THR A 466 1.00 19.68 -7.77
CA THR A 466 -0.34 19.67 -7.14
C THR A 466 -0.55 20.80 -6.12
N ARG A 467 -0.26 22.04 -6.51
CA ARG A 467 -0.46 23.21 -5.65
C ARG A 467 -1.95 23.42 -5.35
N LEU A 468 -2.27 23.73 -4.09
CA LEU A 468 -3.64 24.04 -3.65
C LEU A 468 -4.03 25.49 -3.96
N LEU A 469 -3.10 26.40 -3.80
CA LEU A 469 -3.29 27.83 -4.04
C LEU A 469 -2.51 28.23 -5.30
N MET A 470 -3.23 28.74 -6.30
CA MET A 470 -2.64 29.10 -7.59
C MET A 470 -2.15 30.54 -7.61
N CYS A 471 -2.81 31.46 -6.86
CA CYS A 471 -2.43 32.87 -6.76
C CYS A 471 -3.14 33.52 -5.55
N ARG A 472 -2.73 34.74 -5.21
CA ARG A 472 -3.47 35.59 -4.27
C ARG A 472 -4.74 36.10 -4.92
N THR A 473 -5.86 36.19 -4.17
CA THR A 473 -7.15 36.71 -4.66
C THR A 473 -7.06 38.21 -5.05
N LYS A 474 -6.17 38.94 -4.37
CA LYS A 474 -5.91 40.36 -4.64
C LYS A 474 -4.40 40.54 -4.79
N GLY A 475 -3.92 40.76 -6.01
CA GLY A 475 -2.51 40.99 -6.34
C GLY A 475 -2.21 40.62 -7.81
N ALA A 476 -1.06 41.05 -8.31
CA ALA A 476 -0.59 40.68 -9.64
C ALA A 476 -0.23 39.19 -9.65
N VAL A 477 -0.41 38.52 -10.81
CA VAL A 477 -0.13 37.07 -11.04
C VAL A 477 1.36 36.71 -10.90
N GLU A 478 2.21 37.73 -10.68
CA GLU A 478 3.70 37.56 -10.71
C GLU A 478 4.32 37.04 -9.39
N ASP A 479 3.50 36.84 -8.32
CA ASP A 479 4.03 36.49 -6.97
C ASP A 479 3.59 35.12 -6.47
N VAL A 480 3.66 34.07 -7.28
CA VAL A 480 3.45 32.67 -6.80
C VAL A 480 4.66 31.81 -7.08
#